data_0313249dbe3f667f7578c0e86dfae3b9
#
_entry.id   0313249dbe3f667f7578c0e86dfae3b9
#
_cell.length_a   1.000
_cell.length_b   1.000
_cell.length_c   1.000
_cell.angle_alpha   90.00
_cell.angle_beta   90.00
_cell.angle_gamma   90.00
#
_symmetry.space_group_name_H-M   'P 1'
#
loop_
_entity.id
_entity.type
_entity.pdbx_description
1 polymer ?
#
loop_
_entity_poly.entity_id
_entity_poly.type
_entity_poly.pdbx_seq_one_letter_code
_entity_poly.pdbx_strand_id
1 'polypeptide(L)'
;MKKMKLWMLTAILTLCGAMNIGAQTSNDSLYVVTELLPNACHFLPAPPDSSSAAFLDDVAQWQWSKTMASTARGARASQESRLGIDALASIMAQVLELDTISAQQTPAIYRLLAKSLITGISSTIRPKLKYKRKRPFMVMNETPWGEYDNVEAMLNNDSYPSGHTASGWAMALAFAEMWPELQDTILRRGYEYGENRIIVNAHWQSDVTAGYLCAAAAIARAHCEPAFEEDIRAARAEYARLKGLPEDYDPTAGADVPHGERFLNNPVDTASARFMADIMLYWNNKPLRSTERGDTAGVEAEYSVAMMQKVMGEAIGITISDEQTPAITRLLSHVLDKASETADRLKPIRFRKRPFVQLGEPSAVAGDEEKERGKSSFPSGHTNLGWTEALVMTEVAPEHQDEILRRGYEYGHNRLIVGYHWHTDIEASRQLASALVARLHADPAFLDMLAAARAEYASITTGIVPESHVSKPSTIRAYRLDGTPATDDTRGIIIENQQKMVRR
;
A
#
# COMPACT_ATOMS: atom_id res chain seq x y z
N MET A 1 -29.38 6.94 -0.82
CA MET A 1 -28.24 7.80 -1.19
C MET A 1 -28.05 9.02 -0.28
N LYS A 2 -29.02 9.95 -0.12
CA LYS A 2 -28.82 11.14 0.76
C LYS A 2 -28.59 10.80 2.25
N LYS A 3 -29.27 9.81 2.83
CA LYS A 3 -29.06 9.36 4.23
C LYS A 3 -27.70 8.66 4.43
N MET A 4 -27.19 7.95 3.42
CA MET A 4 -25.87 7.29 3.45
C MET A 4 -24.74 8.32 3.37
N LYS A 5 -24.87 9.38 2.53
CA LYS A 5 -23.91 10.50 2.51
C LYS A 5 -23.84 11.24 3.84
N LEU A 6 -24.99 11.42 4.52
CA LEU A 6 -25.04 12.09 5.82
C LEU A 6 -24.39 11.22 6.91
N TRP A 7 -24.57 9.89 6.88
CA TRP A 7 -23.93 8.96 7.83
C TRP A 7 -22.42 8.85 7.61
N MET A 8 -21.96 8.81 6.35
CA MET A 8 -20.52 8.85 6.03
C MET A 8 -19.88 10.15 6.49
N LEU A 9 -20.52 11.30 6.26
CA LEU A 9 -20.06 12.59 6.77
C LEU A 9 -20.04 12.62 8.30
N THR A 10 -21.06 12.05 8.96
CA THR A 10 -21.14 12.02 10.43
C THR A 10 -20.11 11.06 11.02
N ALA A 11 -19.80 9.90 10.39
CA ALA A 11 -18.74 8.99 10.84
C ALA A 11 -17.36 9.62 10.69
N ILE A 12 -17.09 10.34 9.60
CA ILE A 12 -15.87 11.12 9.41
C ILE A 12 -15.85 12.30 10.40
N LEU A 13 -16.96 12.99 10.60
CA LEU A 13 -17.08 14.11 11.54
C LEU A 13 -17.02 13.66 13.00
N THR A 14 -17.51 12.48 13.36
CA THR A 14 -17.38 11.94 14.72
C THR A 14 -15.94 11.50 15.01
N LEU A 15 -15.23 11.00 13.99
CA LEU A 15 -13.77 10.77 14.04
C LEU A 15 -12.97 12.09 13.99
N CYS A 16 -13.44 13.08 13.20
CA CYS A 16 -12.84 14.43 13.14
C CYS A 16 -13.30 15.32 14.30
N GLY A 17 -14.43 15.04 14.95
CA GLY A 17 -14.92 15.79 16.10
C GLY A 17 -14.10 15.61 17.38
N ALA A 18 -13.28 14.55 17.45
CA ALA A 18 -12.16 14.46 18.38
C ALA A 18 -10.91 15.24 17.89
N MET A 19 -10.94 15.72 16.65
CA MET A 19 -9.93 16.58 16.06
C MET A 19 -10.53 18.00 16.05
N ASN A 20 -9.93 18.92 16.77
CA ASN A 20 -10.24 20.35 16.75
C ASN A 20 -9.87 20.99 15.38
N ILE A 21 -10.32 20.39 14.28
CA ILE A 21 -10.26 20.96 12.95
C ILE A 21 -11.50 21.84 12.85
N GLY A 22 -11.30 23.15 12.99
CA GLY A 22 -12.35 24.14 12.79
C GLY A 22 -13.13 23.85 11.52
N ALA A 23 -14.45 23.92 11.63
CA ALA A 23 -15.45 23.55 10.63
C ALA A 23 -15.21 24.21 9.26
N GLN A 24 -14.33 23.61 8.47
CA GLN A 24 -14.28 23.72 7.03
C GLN A 24 -14.09 22.31 6.48
N THR A 25 -15.19 21.57 6.36
CA THR A 25 -15.28 20.34 5.58
C THR A 25 -15.20 20.69 4.10
N SER A 26 -14.04 21.13 3.66
CA SER A 26 -13.72 21.24 2.25
C SER A 26 -13.08 19.90 1.79
N ASN A 27 -13.16 19.61 0.50
CA ASN A 27 -12.43 18.50 -0.16
C ASN A 27 -10.91 18.53 0.09
N ASP A 28 -10.39 19.55 0.74
CA ASP A 28 -8.96 19.79 1.03
C ASP A 28 -8.38 18.90 2.12
N SER A 29 -9.20 18.15 2.86
CA SER A 29 -8.73 17.27 3.95
C SER A 29 -8.36 15.85 3.49
N LEU A 30 -8.63 15.48 2.24
CA LEU A 30 -8.39 14.16 1.65
C LEU A 30 -7.55 14.30 0.38
N TYR A 31 -6.72 13.30 0.08
CA TYR A 31 -6.14 13.17 -1.26
C TYR A 31 -7.16 12.61 -2.24
N VAL A 32 -7.92 11.62 -1.81
CA VAL A 32 -8.91 10.92 -2.64
C VAL A 32 -10.24 10.88 -1.90
N VAL A 33 -11.30 11.34 -2.53
CA VAL A 33 -12.66 11.21 -1.96
C VAL A 33 -13.01 9.72 -1.79
N THR A 34 -13.75 9.40 -0.75
CA THR A 34 -14.01 8.00 -0.34
C THR A 34 -14.63 7.16 -1.48
N GLU A 35 -15.42 7.78 -2.34
CA GLU A 35 -16.05 7.12 -3.47
C GLU A 35 -15.06 6.66 -4.56
N LEU A 36 -13.92 7.31 -4.68
CA LEU A 36 -12.86 6.99 -5.65
C LEU A 36 -11.74 6.13 -5.06
N LEU A 37 -11.73 5.90 -3.76
CA LEU A 37 -10.78 4.96 -3.15
C LEU A 37 -11.05 3.53 -3.62
N PRO A 38 -10.03 2.65 -3.70
CA PRO A 38 -10.21 1.24 -3.95
C PRO A 38 -11.21 0.61 -2.97
N ASN A 39 -12.12 -0.21 -3.48
CA ASN A 39 -13.13 -0.84 -2.64
C ASN A 39 -12.63 -2.19 -2.12
N ALA A 40 -12.14 -2.22 -0.90
CA ALA A 40 -11.58 -3.43 -0.29
C ALA A 40 -12.58 -4.62 -0.24
N CYS A 41 -13.88 -4.39 -0.41
CA CYS A 41 -14.84 -5.47 -0.55
C CYS A 41 -14.73 -6.25 -1.87
N HIS A 42 -13.98 -5.74 -2.86
CA HIS A 42 -13.82 -6.35 -4.17
C HIS A 42 -12.48 -7.08 -4.32
N PHE A 43 -11.44 -6.66 -3.60
CA PHE A 43 -10.11 -7.24 -3.74
C PHE A 43 -9.59 -7.97 -2.50
N LEU A 44 -10.18 -7.75 -1.32
CA LEU A 44 -9.85 -8.52 -0.12
C LEU A 44 -10.91 -9.57 0.18
N PRO A 45 -10.52 -10.71 0.79
CA PRO A 45 -11.49 -11.68 1.28
C PRO A 45 -12.36 -11.08 2.39
N ALA A 46 -13.53 -11.69 2.60
CA ALA A 46 -14.32 -11.43 3.80
C ALA A 46 -13.51 -11.79 5.06
N PRO A 47 -13.79 -11.14 6.22
CA PRO A 47 -13.14 -11.54 7.47
C PRO A 47 -13.40 -13.02 7.75
N PRO A 48 -12.43 -13.73 8.37
CA PRO A 48 -12.59 -15.13 8.70
C PRO A 48 -13.84 -15.42 9.52
N ASP A 49 -14.60 -16.42 9.10
CA ASP A 49 -15.69 -16.99 9.91
C ASP A 49 -15.10 -17.75 11.10
N SER A 50 -15.76 -17.71 12.26
CA SER A 50 -15.30 -18.33 13.50
C SER A 50 -15.11 -19.86 13.41
N SER A 51 -15.69 -20.52 12.42
CA SER A 51 -15.52 -21.95 12.14
C SER A 51 -14.38 -22.25 11.16
N SER A 52 -13.76 -21.22 10.57
CA SER A 52 -12.76 -21.37 9.51
C SER A 52 -11.35 -21.60 10.07
N ALA A 53 -10.49 -22.28 9.29
CA ALA A 53 -9.06 -22.42 9.61
C ALA A 53 -8.35 -21.05 9.70
N ALA A 54 -8.77 -20.06 8.93
CA ALA A 54 -8.20 -18.71 8.97
C ALA A 54 -8.47 -18.01 10.32
N PHE A 55 -9.57 -18.33 11.00
CA PHE A 55 -9.85 -17.77 12.32
C PHE A 55 -8.90 -18.32 13.42
N LEU A 56 -8.24 -19.45 13.17
CA LEU A 56 -7.24 -19.98 14.12
C LEU A 56 -6.03 -19.03 14.27
N ASP A 57 -5.65 -18.32 13.21
CA ASP A 57 -4.60 -17.30 13.31
C ASP A 57 -5.07 -16.12 14.18
N ASP A 58 -6.29 -15.66 13.99
CA ASP A 58 -6.91 -14.63 14.82
C ASP A 58 -6.90 -15.02 16.31
N VAL A 59 -7.28 -16.27 16.63
CA VAL A 59 -7.29 -16.79 18.00
C VAL A 59 -5.87 -16.93 18.56
N ALA A 60 -4.92 -17.43 17.75
CA ALA A 60 -3.53 -17.59 18.18
C ALA A 60 -2.91 -16.23 18.54
N GLN A 61 -3.19 -15.20 17.74
CA GLN A 61 -2.69 -13.85 18.00
C GLN A 61 -3.42 -13.15 19.16
N TRP A 62 -4.71 -13.42 19.33
CA TRP A 62 -5.42 -12.99 20.54
C TRP A 62 -4.83 -13.61 21.81
N GLN A 63 -4.47 -14.91 21.80
CA GLN A 63 -3.79 -15.56 22.93
C GLN A 63 -2.41 -14.96 23.17
N TRP A 64 -1.63 -14.73 22.10
CA TRP A 64 -0.33 -14.09 22.20
C TRP A 64 -0.41 -12.68 22.81
N SER A 65 -1.43 -11.89 22.47
CA SER A 65 -1.60 -10.54 23.00
C SER A 65 -1.63 -10.49 24.52
N LYS A 66 -2.15 -11.53 25.16
CA LYS A 66 -2.22 -11.63 26.63
C LYS A 66 -0.85 -11.76 27.27
N THR A 67 0.10 -12.38 26.58
CA THR A 67 1.48 -12.48 27.06
C THR A 67 2.22 -11.15 26.97
N MET A 68 1.72 -10.23 26.14
CA MET A 68 2.32 -8.93 25.91
C MET A 68 1.86 -7.86 26.91
N ALA A 69 0.70 -8.04 27.56
CA ALA A 69 0.07 -7.02 28.38
C ALA A 69 0.98 -6.44 29.49
N SER A 70 1.79 -7.28 30.14
CA SER A 70 2.70 -6.89 31.22
C SER A 70 4.11 -6.48 30.77
N THR A 71 4.35 -6.41 29.44
CA THR A 71 5.67 -6.06 28.89
C THR A 71 5.77 -4.57 28.59
N ALA A 72 7.01 -4.05 28.42
CA ALA A 72 7.24 -2.70 27.94
C ALA A 72 6.61 -2.45 26.56
N ARG A 73 6.55 -3.49 25.69
CA ARG A 73 5.88 -3.44 24.39
C ARG A 73 4.36 -3.27 24.56
N GLY A 74 3.78 -3.96 25.54
CA GLY A 74 2.37 -3.83 25.88
C GLY A 74 2.03 -2.46 26.47
N ALA A 75 2.85 -1.92 27.37
CA ALA A 75 2.67 -0.57 27.90
C ALA A 75 2.66 0.49 26.77
N ARG A 76 3.62 0.40 25.81
CA ARG A 76 3.64 1.27 24.64
C ARG A 76 2.37 1.09 23.77
N ALA A 77 1.93 -0.14 23.54
CA ALA A 77 0.71 -0.39 22.78
C ALA A 77 -0.53 0.25 23.42
N SER A 78 -0.59 0.25 24.76
CA SER A 78 -1.64 0.92 25.53
C SER A 78 -1.60 2.45 25.34
N GLN A 79 -0.45 3.08 25.50
CA GLN A 79 -0.28 4.53 25.29
C GLN A 79 -0.63 4.97 23.87
N GLU A 80 -0.30 4.14 22.86
CA GLU A 80 -0.56 4.40 21.44
C GLU A 80 -1.96 3.93 21.00
N SER A 81 -2.88 3.63 21.91
CA SER A 81 -4.21 3.16 21.55
C SER A 81 -5.17 4.28 21.14
N ARG A 82 -4.88 5.52 21.47
CA ARG A 82 -5.62 6.69 21.00
C ARG A 82 -5.42 6.89 19.49
N LEU A 83 -6.52 7.13 18.78
CA LEU A 83 -6.49 7.50 17.37
C LEU A 83 -6.52 9.03 17.26
N GLY A 84 -5.55 9.59 16.56
CA GLY A 84 -5.55 11.03 16.31
C GLY A 84 -4.29 11.49 15.60
N ILE A 85 -4.37 12.66 14.97
CA ILE A 85 -3.23 13.26 14.28
C ILE A 85 -2.10 13.51 15.28
N ASP A 86 -2.40 14.06 16.46
CA ASP A 86 -1.39 14.43 17.47
C ASP A 86 -0.65 13.20 18.01
N ALA A 87 -1.35 12.05 18.17
CA ALA A 87 -0.72 10.81 18.60
C ALA A 87 0.30 10.32 17.56
N LEU A 88 -0.09 10.28 16.28
CA LEU A 88 0.81 9.89 15.20
C LEU A 88 1.90 10.93 14.93
N ALA A 89 1.60 12.22 15.08
CA ALA A 89 2.58 13.30 15.00
C ALA A 89 3.67 13.15 16.06
N SER A 90 3.31 12.82 17.30
CA SER A 90 4.27 12.55 18.37
C SER A 90 5.17 11.33 18.06
N ILE A 91 4.60 10.25 17.51
CA ILE A 91 5.36 9.07 17.10
C ILE A 91 6.35 9.41 15.98
N MET A 92 5.93 10.14 14.96
CA MET A 92 6.77 10.48 13.82
C MET A 92 7.79 11.56 14.16
N ALA A 93 7.49 12.49 15.05
CA ALA A 93 8.47 13.47 15.54
C ALA A 93 9.69 12.76 16.15
N GLN A 94 9.49 11.71 16.95
CA GLN A 94 10.58 10.91 17.51
C GLN A 94 11.41 10.21 16.42
N VAL A 95 10.76 9.64 15.39
CA VAL A 95 11.44 8.95 14.28
C VAL A 95 12.27 9.92 13.44
N LEU A 96 11.73 11.10 13.16
CA LEU A 96 12.38 12.14 12.38
C LEU A 96 13.35 13.00 13.20
N GLU A 97 13.46 12.72 14.50
CA GLU A 97 14.27 13.52 15.43
C GLU A 97 13.94 15.02 15.34
N LEU A 98 12.64 15.32 15.38
CA LEU A 98 12.09 16.66 15.45
C LEU A 98 11.51 16.90 16.86
N ASP A 99 11.58 18.14 17.35
CA ASP A 99 10.98 18.51 18.63
C ASP A 99 9.47 18.31 18.63
N THR A 100 8.83 18.58 17.49
CA THR A 100 7.38 18.42 17.31
C THR A 100 7.02 18.37 15.84
N ILE A 101 5.86 17.73 15.55
CA ILE A 101 5.15 17.87 14.29
C ILE A 101 3.81 18.53 14.59
N SER A 102 3.57 19.73 14.06
CA SER A 102 2.35 20.48 14.31
C SER A 102 2.01 21.42 13.14
N ALA A 103 0.73 21.81 13.05
CA ALA A 103 0.27 22.71 12.00
C ALA A 103 0.96 24.09 12.02
N GLN A 104 1.47 24.51 13.18
CA GLN A 104 2.13 25.81 13.36
C GLN A 104 3.63 25.78 13.05
N GLN A 105 4.33 24.70 13.45
CA GLN A 105 5.79 24.65 13.38
C GLN A 105 6.32 23.87 12.17
N THR A 106 5.56 22.87 11.72
CA THR A 106 5.90 21.99 10.60
C THR A 106 4.69 21.77 9.68
N PRO A 107 4.14 22.86 9.09
CA PRO A 107 2.87 22.82 8.41
C PRO A 107 2.80 21.86 7.21
N ALA A 108 3.89 21.67 6.47
CA ALA A 108 3.92 20.76 5.33
C ALA A 108 3.98 19.29 5.79
N ILE A 109 4.84 18.97 6.74
CA ILE A 109 4.94 17.61 7.34
C ILE A 109 3.62 17.24 8.03
N TYR A 110 3.03 18.17 8.80
CA TYR A 110 1.76 17.96 9.47
C TYR A 110 0.62 17.72 8.47
N ARG A 111 0.57 18.46 7.36
CA ARG A 111 -0.44 18.30 6.31
C ARG A 111 -0.32 16.94 5.64
N LEU A 112 0.91 16.52 5.26
CA LEU A 112 1.17 15.19 4.71
C LEU A 112 0.69 14.09 5.67
N LEU A 113 1.04 14.19 6.95
CA LEU A 113 0.60 13.26 8.00
C LEU A 113 -0.92 13.19 8.08
N ALA A 114 -1.58 14.35 8.25
CA ALA A 114 -3.02 14.42 8.47
C ALA A 114 -3.81 13.85 7.29
N LYS A 115 -3.47 14.24 6.05
CA LYS A 115 -4.17 13.78 4.84
C LYS A 115 -3.90 12.30 4.56
N SER A 116 -2.70 11.79 4.77
CA SER A 116 -2.37 10.36 4.62
C SER A 116 -3.13 9.52 5.64
N LEU A 117 -3.19 9.96 6.90
CA LEU A 117 -3.97 9.31 7.96
C LEU A 117 -5.45 9.21 7.58
N ILE A 118 -6.06 10.33 7.15
CA ILE A 118 -7.48 10.38 6.80
C ILE A 118 -7.75 9.54 5.55
N THR A 119 -6.90 9.57 4.55
CA THR A 119 -7.00 8.74 3.33
C THR A 119 -6.96 7.26 3.70
N GLY A 120 -6.02 6.85 4.55
CA GLY A 120 -5.89 5.48 5.04
C GLY A 120 -7.14 4.99 5.77
N ILE A 121 -7.65 5.74 6.74
CA ILE A 121 -8.85 5.31 7.49
C ILE A 121 -10.11 5.28 6.61
N SER A 122 -10.23 6.21 5.65
CA SER A 122 -11.38 6.28 4.74
C SER A 122 -11.50 5.03 3.86
N SER A 123 -10.39 4.38 3.51
CA SER A 123 -10.39 3.12 2.74
C SER A 123 -11.07 1.96 3.47
N THR A 124 -11.19 2.02 4.80
CA THR A 124 -11.79 0.96 5.63
C THR A 124 -13.31 1.10 5.81
N ILE A 125 -13.93 2.20 5.37
CA ILE A 125 -15.34 2.51 5.68
C ILE A 125 -16.28 1.50 5.01
N ARG A 126 -16.11 1.24 3.69
CA ARG A 126 -16.99 0.34 2.94
C ARG A 126 -17.00 -1.08 3.49
N PRO A 127 -15.84 -1.75 3.71
CA PRO A 127 -15.84 -3.08 4.29
C PRO A 127 -16.36 -3.12 5.74
N LYS A 128 -16.12 -2.10 6.56
CA LYS A 128 -16.75 -2.01 7.90
C LYS A 128 -18.27 -2.06 7.81
N LEU A 129 -18.86 -1.22 6.96
CA LEU A 129 -20.32 -1.17 6.77
C LEU A 129 -20.90 -2.48 6.20
N LYS A 130 -20.13 -3.20 5.37
CA LYS A 130 -20.55 -4.47 4.77
C LYS A 130 -20.49 -5.63 5.75
N TYR A 131 -19.36 -5.79 6.44
CA TYR A 131 -19.09 -7.03 7.20
C TYR A 131 -19.53 -6.97 8.66
N LYS A 132 -19.56 -5.79 9.27
CA LYS A 132 -20.02 -5.56 10.66
C LYS A 132 -19.41 -6.53 11.67
N ARG A 133 -18.12 -6.80 11.54
CA ARG A 133 -17.40 -7.77 12.37
C ARG A 133 -17.28 -7.31 13.80
N LYS A 134 -17.59 -8.19 14.75
CA LYS A 134 -17.38 -7.93 16.18
C LYS A 134 -15.88 -7.96 16.55
N ARG A 135 -15.49 -7.08 17.46
CA ARG A 135 -14.12 -6.99 17.98
C ARG A 135 -13.78 -8.17 18.90
N PRO A 136 -12.48 -8.51 19.07
CA PRO A 136 -12.05 -9.62 19.96
C PRO A 136 -12.62 -9.49 21.37
N PHE A 137 -12.48 -8.34 22.00
CA PHE A 137 -12.97 -8.14 23.37
C PHE A 137 -14.49 -8.37 23.51
N MET A 138 -15.27 -8.10 22.47
CA MET A 138 -16.71 -8.37 22.47
C MET A 138 -17.03 -9.86 22.33
N VAL A 139 -16.29 -10.56 21.44
CA VAL A 139 -16.49 -12.01 21.21
C VAL A 139 -16.01 -12.84 22.37
N MET A 140 -14.89 -12.44 22.98
CA MET A 140 -14.27 -13.16 24.09
C MET A 140 -14.77 -12.71 25.47
N ASN A 141 -15.76 -11.80 25.49
CA ASN A 141 -16.35 -11.23 26.72
C ASN A 141 -15.29 -10.65 27.67
N GLU A 142 -14.43 -9.80 27.12
CA GLU A 142 -13.35 -9.13 27.82
C GLU A 142 -13.46 -7.61 27.67
N THR A 143 -12.55 -6.86 28.30
CA THR A 143 -12.39 -5.42 28.08
C THR A 143 -11.14 -5.15 27.26
N PRO A 144 -11.15 -4.17 26.32
CA PRO A 144 -9.91 -3.67 25.74
C PRO A 144 -9.11 -2.96 26.85
N TRP A 145 -7.78 -3.10 26.81
CA TRP A 145 -6.94 -2.58 27.89
C TRP A 145 -6.00 -1.44 27.50
N GLY A 146 -6.28 -0.78 26.36
CA GLY A 146 -5.59 0.43 25.95
C GLY A 146 -6.12 1.71 26.60
N GLU A 147 -5.39 2.79 26.44
CA GLU A 147 -5.82 4.14 26.83
C GLU A 147 -6.77 4.71 25.79
N TYR A 148 -8.05 4.36 25.88
CA TYR A 148 -9.06 4.83 24.95
C TYR A 148 -9.84 6.02 25.52
N ASP A 149 -10.05 7.05 24.69
CA ASP A 149 -10.88 8.20 25.08
C ASP A 149 -12.36 7.82 25.22
N ASN A 150 -12.82 6.84 24.44
CA ASN A 150 -14.21 6.40 24.45
C ASN A 150 -14.33 4.91 24.05
N VAL A 151 -14.38 4.02 25.04
CA VAL A 151 -14.60 2.57 24.81
C VAL A 151 -15.99 2.30 24.25
N GLU A 152 -17.01 3.08 24.62
CA GLU A 152 -18.38 2.92 24.11
C GLU A 152 -18.44 3.15 22.59
N ALA A 153 -17.67 4.10 22.06
CA ALA A 153 -17.57 4.32 20.63
C ALA A 153 -17.01 3.08 19.89
N MET A 154 -16.17 2.26 20.54
CA MET A 154 -15.66 1.03 19.97
C MET A 154 -16.70 -0.09 19.88
N LEU A 155 -17.69 -0.10 20.78
CA LEU A 155 -18.81 -1.06 20.74
C LEU A 155 -19.69 -0.86 19.49
N ASN A 156 -19.75 0.37 19.00
CA ASN A 156 -20.54 0.77 17.84
C ASN A 156 -19.71 0.89 16.55
N ASN A 157 -18.43 0.53 16.59
CA ASN A 157 -17.51 0.61 15.44
C ASN A 157 -16.97 -0.78 15.10
N ASP A 158 -17.30 -1.23 13.90
CA ASP A 158 -16.96 -2.55 13.40
C ASP A 158 -15.45 -2.82 13.32
N SER A 159 -15.06 -4.08 13.51
CA SER A 159 -13.65 -4.47 13.65
C SER A 159 -12.89 -4.49 12.31
N TYR A 160 -13.48 -5.03 11.25
CA TYR A 160 -12.79 -5.32 10.00
C TYR A 160 -13.06 -4.28 8.90
N PRO A 161 -12.00 -3.74 8.26
CA PRO A 161 -10.57 -3.76 8.61
C PRO A 161 -10.22 -2.78 9.74
N SER A 162 -9.00 -2.89 10.29
CA SER A 162 -8.53 -1.97 11.32
C SER A 162 -8.23 -0.56 10.77
N GLY A 163 -8.99 0.43 11.23
CA GLY A 163 -8.79 1.84 10.84
C GLY A 163 -7.48 2.43 11.39
N HIS A 164 -7.09 2.09 12.63
CA HIS A 164 -5.80 2.50 13.19
C HIS A 164 -4.64 1.98 12.35
N THR A 165 -4.67 0.69 11.98
CA THR A 165 -3.64 0.09 11.12
C THR A 165 -3.57 0.79 9.77
N ALA A 166 -4.73 1.03 9.15
CA ALA A 166 -4.77 1.71 7.86
C ALA A 166 -4.23 3.15 7.95
N SER A 167 -4.56 3.89 9.00
CA SER A 167 -4.02 5.24 9.23
C SER A 167 -2.51 5.25 9.44
N GLY A 168 -2.03 4.39 10.35
CA GLY A 168 -0.60 4.34 10.68
C GLY A 168 0.28 3.86 9.52
N TRP A 169 -0.22 2.89 8.74
CA TRP A 169 0.52 2.38 7.59
C TRP A 169 0.52 3.33 6.41
N ALA A 170 -0.62 3.97 6.10
CA ALA A 170 -0.69 5.00 5.06
C ALA A 170 0.26 6.17 5.33
N MET A 171 0.30 6.65 6.58
CA MET A 171 1.27 7.64 7.01
C MET A 171 2.72 7.13 6.86
N ALA A 172 3.01 5.90 7.31
CA ALA A 172 4.37 5.36 7.23
C ALA A 172 4.85 5.22 5.78
N LEU A 173 4.00 4.80 4.85
CA LEU A 173 4.32 4.74 3.43
C LEU A 173 4.65 6.13 2.86
N ALA A 174 3.80 7.13 3.12
CA ALA A 174 4.04 8.50 2.66
C ALA A 174 5.32 9.12 3.24
N PHE A 175 5.63 8.82 4.51
CA PHE A 175 6.85 9.32 5.15
C PHE A 175 8.11 8.55 4.72
N ALA A 176 8.01 7.26 4.42
CA ALA A 176 9.12 6.49 3.86
C ALA A 176 9.49 6.97 2.45
N GLU A 177 8.51 7.38 1.64
CA GLU A 177 8.71 8.04 0.36
C GLU A 177 9.30 9.45 0.52
N MET A 178 8.77 10.22 1.47
CA MET A 178 9.29 11.56 1.78
C MET A 178 10.77 11.51 2.15
N TRP A 179 11.19 10.52 2.96
CA TRP A 179 12.57 10.43 3.47
C TRP A 179 13.12 9.00 3.47
N PRO A 180 13.57 8.48 2.30
CA PRO A 180 14.02 7.10 2.14
C PRO A 180 15.18 6.67 3.03
N GLU A 181 16.05 7.59 3.46
CA GLU A 181 17.15 7.27 4.39
C GLU A 181 16.66 6.74 5.74
N LEU A 182 15.47 7.14 6.18
CA LEU A 182 14.83 6.68 7.42
C LEU A 182 13.73 5.64 7.17
N GLN A 183 13.54 5.15 5.93
CA GLN A 183 12.41 4.32 5.53
C GLN A 183 12.20 3.12 6.47
N ASP A 184 13.25 2.39 6.82
CA ASP A 184 13.13 1.17 7.63
C ASP A 184 12.60 1.48 9.05
N THR A 185 13.06 2.59 9.65
CA THR A 185 12.60 3.03 10.97
C THR A 185 11.17 3.54 10.92
N ILE A 186 10.82 4.30 9.90
CA ILE A 186 9.46 4.80 9.66
C ILE A 186 8.50 3.63 9.46
N LEU A 187 8.85 2.68 8.57
CA LEU A 187 8.07 1.49 8.28
C LEU A 187 7.91 0.60 9.53
N ARG A 188 8.97 0.43 10.32
CA ARG A 188 8.90 -0.31 11.59
C ARG A 188 7.87 0.30 12.53
N ARG A 189 7.84 1.61 12.68
CA ARG A 189 6.89 2.30 13.57
C ARG A 189 5.45 2.20 13.06
N GLY A 190 5.21 2.36 11.75
CA GLY A 190 3.90 2.16 11.16
C GLY A 190 3.38 0.73 11.31
N TYR A 191 4.26 -0.26 11.12
CA TYR A 191 3.95 -1.67 11.31
C TYR A 191 3.60 -1.98 12.78
N GLU A 192 4.43 -1.56 13.74
CA GLU A 192 4.18 -1.74 15.16
C GLU A 192 2.89 -1.04 15.63
N TYR A 193 2.55 0.12 15.06
CA TYR A 193 1.31 0.82 15.39
C TYR A 193 0.07 0.00 15.00
N GLY A 194 0.13 -0.70 13.87
CA GLY A 194 -0.90 -1.68 13.50
C GLY A 194 -0.97 -2.87 14.45
N GLU A 195 0.18 -3.50 14.79
CA GLU A 195 0.23 -4.63 15.73
C GLU A 195 -0.26 -4.28 17.14
N ASN A 196 -0.10 -3.03 17.56
CA ASN A 196 -0.61 -2.55 18.83
C ASN A 196 -2.10 -2.85 19.00
N ARG A 197 -2.86 -2.91 17.90
CA ARG A 197 -4.31 -3.18 17.93
C ARG A 197 -4.65 -4.60 18.36
N ILE A 198 -3.76 -5.55 18.03
CA ILE A 198 -3.88 -6.94 18.52
C ILE A 198 -3.52 -6.97 20.01
N ILE A 199 -2.38 -6.35 20.35
CA ILE A 199 -1.84 -6.35 21.73
C ILE A 199 -2.87 -5.79 22.71
N VAL A 200 -3.57 -4.71 22.39
CA VAL A 200 -4.59 -4.10 23.25
C VAL A 200 -5.99 -4.73 23.12
N ASN A 201 -6.11 -5.87 22.44
CA ASN A 201 -7.36 -6.62 22.28
C ASN A 201 -8.47 -5.86 21.52
N ALA A 202 -8.09 -4.91 20.67
CA ALA A 202 -9.03 -4.07 19.91
C ALA A 202 -9.42 -4.65 18.56
N HIS A 203 -8.52 -5.39 17.92
CA HIS A 203 -8.67 -5.95 16.59
C HIS A 203 -8.10 -7.37 16.49
N TRP A 204 -8.65 -8.16 15.59
CA TRP A 204 -8.13 -9.46 15.19
C TRP A 204 -6.91 -9.29 14.27
N GLN A 205 -6.06 -10.34 14.17
CA GLN A 205 -4.91 -10.32 13.24
C GLN A 205 -5.36 -10.04 11.80
N SER A 206 -6.41 -10.69 11.34
CA SER A 206 -6.93 -10.50 9.99
C SER A 206 -7.50 -9.09 9.75
N ASP A 207 -8.02 -8.39 10.78
CA ASP A 207 -8.41 -6.98 10.68
C ASP A 207 -7.18 -6.08 10.45
N VAL A 208 -6.08 -6.39 11.14
CA VAL A 208 -4.82 -5.66 11.04
C VAL A 208 -4.18 -5.89 9.67
N THR A 209 -4.09 -7.14 9.22
CA THR A 209 -3.58 -7.48 7.89
C THR A 209 -4.39 -6.76 6.79
N ALA A 210 -5.72 -6.79 6.85
CA ALA A 210 -6.57 -6.08 5.91
C ALA A 210 -6.38 -4.55 5.98
N GLY A 211 -6.12 -4.00 7.17
CA GLY A 211 -5.81 -2.58 7.37
C GLY A 211 -4.56 -2.13 6.62
N TYR A 212 -3.47 -2.90 6.65
CA TYR A 212 -2.27 -2.63 5.86
C TYR A 212 -2.55 -2.61 4.36
N LEU A 213 -3.33 -3.58 3.87
CA LEU A 213 -3.65 -3.68 2.44
C LEU A 213 -4.58 -2.56 1.97
N CYS A 214 -5.56 -2.17 2.78
CA CYS A 214 -6.39 -1.00 2.53
C CYS A 214 -5.56 0.28 2.43
N ALA A 215 -4.59 0.47 3.35
CA ALA A 215 -3.69 1.62 3.33
C ALA A 215 -2.82 1.65 2.07
N ALA A 216 -2.19 0.53 1.73
CA ALA A 216 -1.34 0.43 0.54
C ALA A 216 -2.11 0.77 -0.74
N ALA A 217 -3.31 0.19 -0.91
CA ALA A 217 -4.17 0.47 -2.04
C ALA A 217 -4.63 1.95 -2.08
N ALA A 218 -4.92 2.54 -0.92
CA ALA A 218 -5.32 3.94 -0.83
C ALA A 218 -4.18 4.90 -1.17
N ILE A 219 -2.95 4.61 -0.76
CA ILE A 219 -1.76 5.41 -1.10
C ILE A 219 -1.42 5.26 -2.58
N ALA A 220 -1.46 4.04 -3.15
CA ALA A 220 -1.30 3.85 -4.59
C ALA A 220 -2.32 4.69 -5.39
N ARG A 221 -3.58 4.74 -4.96
CA ARG A 221 -4.57 5.61 -5.60
C ARG A 221 -4.29 7.11 -5.37
N ALA A 222 -3.72 7.48 -4.22
CA ALA A 222 -3.38 8.87 -3.92
C ALA A 222 -2.27 9.40 -4.83
N HIS A 223 -1.34 8.59 -5.32
CA HIS A 223 -0.34 8.96 -6.31
C HIS A 223 -0.93 9.37 -7.69
N CYS A 224 -2.21 9.09 -7.95
CA CYS A 224 -2.90 9.64 -9.10
C CYS A 224 -3.35 11.11 -8.91
N GLU A 225 -3.21 11.65 -7.70
CA GLU A 225 -3.65 13.01 -7.36
C GLU A 225 -2.43 13.93 -7.21
N PRO A 226 -2.30 14.99 -8.05
CA PRO A 226 -1.13 15.88 -8.00
C PRO A 226 -0.85 16.48 -6.61
N ALA A 227 -1.91 16.71 -5.82
CA ALA A 227 -1.79 17.26 -4.48
C ALA A 227 -1.02 16.34 -3.50
N PHE A 228 -0.98 15.04 -3.73
CA PHE A 228 -0.22 14.11 -2.90
C PHE A 228 1.29 14.27 -3.15
N GLU A 229 1.70 14.29 -4.41
CA GLU A 229 3.10 14.50 -4.78
C GLU A 229 3.60 15.90 -4.37
N GLU A 230 2.73 16.93 -4.47
CA GLU A 230 3.05 18.28 -4.00
C GLU A 230 3.30 18.31 -2.49
N ASP A 231 2.47 17.62 -1.72
CA ASP A 231 2.62 17.55 -0.26
C ASP A 231 3.85 16.74 0.14
N ILE A 232 4.21 15.66 -0.57
CA ILE A 232 5.48 14.92 -0.37
C ILE A 232 6.67 15.84 -0.58
N ARG A 233 6.71 16.57 -1.71
CA ARG A 233 7.82 17.50 -2.03
C ARG A 233 7.91 18.65 -1.01
N ALA A 234 6.79 19.22 -0.62
CA ALA A 234 6.74 20.28 0.37
C ALA A 234 7.22 19.82 1.75
N ALA A 235 6.80 18.63 2.19
CA ALA A 235 7.22 18.04 3.46
C ALA A 235 8.72 17.68 3.45
N ARG A 236 9.25 17.16 2.32
CA ARG A 236 10.67 16.88 2.12
C ARG A 236 11.51 18.15 2.24
N ALA A 237 11.11 19.22 1.56
CA ALA A 237 11.79 20.51 1.62
C ALA A 237 11.75 21.12 3.04
N GLU A 238 10.61 21.02 3.72
CA GLU A 238 10.48 21.48 5.12
C GLU A 238 11.39 20.69 6.06
N TYR A 239 11.44 19.36 5.93
CA TYR A 239 12.32 18.53 6.74
C TYR A 239 13.79 18.83 6.51
N ALA A 240 14.24 18.92 5.25
CA ALA A 240 15.61 19.28 4.90
C ALA A 240 16.02 20.62 5.53
N ARG A 241 15.14 21.63 5.43
CA ARG A 241 15.36 22.95 6.06
C ARG A 241 15.46 22.87 7.58
N LEU A 242 14.62 22.09 8.23
CA LEU A 242 14.64 21.90 9.71
C LEU A 242 15.91 21.19 10.18
N LYS A 243 16.45 20.28 9.34
CA LYS A 243 17.72 19.60 9.62
C LYS A 243 18.97 20.39 9.19
N GLY A 244 18.78 21.59 8.61
CA GLY A 244 19.91 22.43 8.14
C GLY A 244 20.68 21.83 6.96
N LEU A 245 19.99 20.99 6.13
CA LEU A 245 20.59 20.37 4.96
C LEU A 245 20.64 21.35 3.78
N PRO A 246 21.56 21.17 2.80
CA PRO A 246 21.60 21.95 1.58
C PRO A 246 20.30 21.92 0.79
N GLU A 247 20.02 22.97 0.01
CA GLU A 247 18.80 23.00 -0.84
C GLU A 247 18.79 21.94 -1.93
N ASP A 248 19.94 21.49 -2.39
CA ASP A 248 20.15 20.43 -3.39
C ASP A 248 20.34 19.05 -2.76
N TYR A 249 20.08 18.90 -1.48
CA TYR A 249 20.18 17.61 -0.80
C TYR A 249 19.14 16.63 -1.34
N ASP A 250 19.62 15.50 -1.84
CA ASP A 250 18.78 14.41 -2.35
C ASP A 250 18.75 13.24 -1.37
N PRO A 251 17.65 13.05 -0.61
CA PRO A 251 17.51 11.93 0.32
C PRO A 251 17.34 10.58 -0.38
N THR A 252 17.21 10.56 -1.72
CA THR A 252 17.09 9.33 -2.51
C THR A 252 18.45 8.82 -2.96
N ALA A 253 19.47 9.69 -2.97
CA ALA A 253 20.81 9.34 -3.40
C ALA A 253 21.42 8.26 -2.50
N GLY A 254 21.64 7.06 -3.07
CA GLY A 254 22.19 5.91 -2.35
C GLY A 254 21.23 5.18 -1.42
N ALA A 255 19.97 5.56 -1.35
CA ALA A 255 18.96 4.80 -0.62
C ALA A 255 18.69 3.45 -1.32
N ASP A 256 18.80 2.37 -0.55
CA ASP A 256 18.59 0.98 -1.01
C ASP A 256 17.10 0.60 -0.99
N VAL A 257 16.76 -0.59 -1.50
CA VAL A 257 15.44 -1.16 -1.31
C VAL A 257 15.14 -1.36 0.19
N PRO A 258 13.85 -1.39 0.61
CA PRO A 258 13.50 -1.56 2.02
C PRO A 258 14.08 -2.84 2.62
N HIS A 259 14.66 -2.73 3.82
CA HIS A 259 15.25 -3.85 4.53
C HIS A 259 14.19 -4.56 5.38
N GLY A 260 13.50 -5.52 4.81
CA GLY A 260 12.40 -6.25 5.47
C GLY A 260 12.78 -6.81 6.84
N GLU A 261 14.05 -7.18 7.07
CA GLU A 261 14.55 -7.64 8.36
C GLU A 261 14.51 -6.59 9.46
N ARG A 262 14.40 -5.32 9.11
CA ARG A 262 14.38 -4.21 10.08
C ARG A 262 12.97 -3.80 10.49
N PHE A 263 11.97 -4.07 9.67
CA PHE A 263 10.60 -3.62 9.98
C PHE A 263 9.55 -4.74 10.05
N LEU A 264 9.72 -5.87 9.35
CA LEU A 264 8.81 -7.01 9.46
C LEU A 264 9.16 -7.88 10.69
N ASN A 265 8.21 -8.67 11.15
CA ASN A 265 8.46 -9.70 12.14
C ASN A 265 9.24 -10.88 11.56
N ASN A 266 9.86 -11.65 12.45
CA ASN A 266 10.49 -12.93 12.09
C ASN A 266 9.44 -13.92 11.55
N PRO A 267 9.84 -14.90 10.71
CA PRO A 267 9.00 -16.02 10.37
C PRO A 267 8.42 -16.68 11.62
N VAL A 268 7.20 -17.19 11.48
CA VAL A 268 6.49 -17.80 12.62
C VAL A 268 7.25 -19.01 13.14
N ASP A 269 7.44 -19.04 14.47
CA ASP A 269 8.06 -20.17 15.16
C ASP A 269 7.21 -21.44 14.98
N THR A 270 7.85 -22.53 14.58
CA THR A 270 7.20 -23.83 14.34
C THR A 270 6.59 -24.47 15.61
N ALA A 271 6.96 -24.02 16.79
CA ALA A 271 6.36 -24.44 18.07
C ALA A 271 5.14 -23.60 18.48
N SER A 272 4.80 -22.54 17.72
CA SER A 272 3.74 -21.61 18.11
C SER A 272 2.35 -22.07 17.63
N ALA A 273 1.29 -21.61 18.32
CA ALA A 273 -0.09 -21.78 17.89
C ALA A 273 -0.35 -21.15 16.50
N ARG A 274 0.34 -20.08 16.16
CA ARG A 274 0.25 -19.43 14.85
C ARG A 274 0.76 -20.33 13.72
N PHE A 275 1.78 -21.15 13.97
CA PHE A 275 2.25 -22.13 12.98
C PHE A 275 1.22 -23.24 12.74
N MET A 276 0.44 -23.61 13.76
CA MET A 276 -0.66 -24.56 13.58
C MET A 276 -1.74 -23.97 12.63
N ALA A 277 -2.00 -22.67 12.70
CA ALA A 277 -2.88 -22.01 11.75
C ALA A 277 -2.30 -22.05 10.30
N ASP A 278 -1.00 -21.83 10.11
CA ASP A 278 -0.33 -22.00 8.81
C ASP A 278 -0.51 -23.43 8.26
N ILE A 279 -0.34 -24.45 9.10
CA ILE A 279 -0.54 -25.86 8.72
C ILE A 279 -2.00 -26.11 8.31
N MET A 280 -2.96 -25.63 9.11
CA MET A 280 -4.39 -25.82 8.81
C MET A 280 -4.79 -25.12 7.53
N LEU A 281 -4.27 -23.92 7.26
CA LEU A 281 -4.50 -23.20 6.02
C LEU A 281 -3.86 -23.91 4.82
N TYR A 282 -2.68 -24.51 4.97
CA TYR A 282 -2.10 -25.36 3.93
C TYR A 282 -3.06 -26.51 3.56
N TRP A 283 -3.55 -27.27 4.55
CA TRP A 283 -4.46 -28.37 4.32
C TRP A 283 -5.81 -27.93 3.74
N ASN A 284 -6.31 -26.77 4.13
CA ASN A 284 -7.55 -26.19 3.64
C ASN A 284 -7.46 -25.78 2.16
N ASN A 285 -6.28 -25.33 1.71
CA ASN A 285 -6.05 -24.92 0.33
C ASN A 285 -5.63 -26.08 -0.58
N LYS A 286 -5.12 -27.18 -0.05
CA LYS A 286 -4.66 -28.35 -0.84
C LYS A 286 -5.72 -28.94 -1.76
N PRO A 287 -6.99 -29.10 -1.38
CA PRO A 287 -8.05 -29.60 -2.28
C PRO A 287 -8.29 -28.72 -3.50
N LEU A 288 -7.99 -27.43 -3.43
CA LEU A 288 -8.15 -26.51 -4.56
C LEU A 288 -7.22 -26.86 -5.74
N ARG A 289 -6.13 -27.63 -5.51
CA ARG A 289 -5.22 -28.08 -6.55
C ARG A 289 -5.88 -28.88 -7.67
N SER A 290 -7.01 -29.53 -7.39
CA SER A 290 -7.78 -30.33 -8.35
C SER A 290 -8.96 -29.56 -8.97
N THR A 291 -8.91 -28.25 -8.97
CA THR A 291 -9.94 -27.37 -9.52
C THR A 291 -9.34 -26.40 -10.53
N GLU A 292 -10.17 -25.74 -11.34
CA GLU A 292 -9.73 -24.65 -12.25
C GLU A 292 -8.91 -23.58 -11.53
N ARG A 293 -9.21 -23.34 -10.25
CA ARG A 293 -8.44 -22.41 -9.42
C ARG A 293 -7.03 -22.94 -9.15
N GLY A 294 -6.88 -24.24 -9.02
CA GLY A 294 -5.58 -24.92 -8.89
C GLY A 294 -4.79 -24.90 -10.19
N ASP A 295 -5.46 -25.13 -11.32
CA ASP A 295 -4.83 -25.06 -12.65
C ASP A 295 -4.28 -23.65 -12.91
N THR A 296 -5.06 -22.61 -12.62
CA THR A 296 -4.60 -21.22 -12.69
C THR A 296 -3.40 -20.98 -11.77
N ALA A 297 -3.44 -21.46 -10.52
CA ALA A 297 -2.35 -21.31 -9.57
C ALA A 297 -1.06 -22.02 -10.04
N GLY A 298 -1.20 -23.15 -10.74
CA GLY A 298 -0.09 -23.89 -11.35
C GLY A 298 0.55 -23.13 -12.52
N VAL A 299 -0.26 -22.59 -13.42
CA VAL A 299 0.21 -21.76 -14.54
C VAL A 299 0.93 -20.50 -14.05
N GLU A 300 0.32 -19.80 -13.08
CA GLU A 300 0.87 -18.59 -12.48
C GLU A 300 2.04 -18.88 -11.49
N ALA A 301 2.56 -20.10 -11.47
CA ALA A 301 3.81 -20.43 -10.79
C ALA A 301 5.04 -19.92 -11.54
N GLU A 302 4.91 -19.54 -12.79
CA GLU A 302 5.97 -18.90 -13.55
C GLU A 302 6.26 -17.50 -12.99
N TYR A 303 7.55 -17.22 -12.76
CA TYR A 303 8.05 -15.93 -12.27
C TYR A 303 8.75 -15.21 -13.40
N SER A 304 7.98 -14.44 -14.18
CA SER A 304 8.50 -13.77 -15.38
C SER A 304 7.70 -12.49 -15.70
N VAL A 305 8.31 -11.60 -16.49
CA VAL A 305 7.63 -10.42 -17.04
C VAL A 305 6.44 -10.86 -17.91
N ALA A 306 6.59 -11.91 -18.71
CA ALA A 306 5.52 -12.41 -19.58
C ALA A 306 4.29 -12.87 -18.78
N MET A 307 4.49 -13.50 -17.62
CA MET A 307 3.38 -13.85 -16.73
C MET A 307 2.71 -12.60 -16.18
N MET A 308 3.46 -11.59 -15.78
CA MET A 308 2.89 -10.35 -15.26
C MET A 308 2.18 -9.51 -16.35
N GLN A 309 2.70 -9.49 -17.57
CA GLN A 309 2.01 -8.94 -18.74
C GLN A 309 0.62 -9.57 -18.90
N LYS A 310 0.54 -10.91 -18.80
CA LYS A 310 -0.73 -11.65 -18.87
C LYS A 310 -1.66 -11.27 -17.71
N VAL A 311 -1.19 -11.39 -16.46
CA VAL A 311 -2.00 -11.16 -15.24
C VAL A 311 -2.54 -9.73 -15.18
N MET A 312 -1.71 -8.75 -15.44
CA MET A 312 -2.11 -7.32 -15.41
C MET A 312 -2.90 -6.92 -16.66
N GLY A 313 -2.55 -7.47 -17.82
CA GLY A 313 -3.31 -7.24 -19.06
C GLY A 313 -4.75 -7.74 -18.96
N GLU A 314 -4.97 -8.93 -18.39
CA GLU A 314 -6.30 -9.46 -18.11
C GLU A 314 -7.08 -8.53 -17.15
N ALA A 315 -6.42 -7.98 -16.12
CA ALA A 315 -7.04 -7.11 -15.14
C ALA A 315 -7.53 -5.77 -15.72
N ILE A 316 -6.83 -5.24 -16.71
CA ILE A 316 -7.16 -3.93 -17.34
C ILE A 316 -7.80 -4.07 -18.73
N GLY A 317 -8.00 -5.32 -19.20
CA GLY A 317 -8.72 -5.60 -20.45
C GLY A 317 -7.96 -5.26 -21.74
N ILE A 318 -6.62 -5.22 -21.69
CA ILE A 318 -5.76 -5.02 -22.87
C ILE A 318 -4.70 -6.11 -22.99
N THR A 319 -4.11 -6.28 -24.16
CA THR A 319 -2.90 -7.10 -24.33
C THR A 319 -1.67 -6.27 -23.98
N ILE A 320 -0.92 -6.67 -22.95
CA ILE A 320 0.37 -6.08 -22.63
C ILE A 320 1.46 -6.93 -23.31
N SER A 321 2.31 -6.29 -24.12
CA SER A 321 3.43 -6.95 -24.81
C SER A 321 4.55 -5.97 -25.16
N ASP A 322 5.73 -6.48 -25.45
CA ASP A 322 6.90 -5.67 -25.84
C ASP A 322 6.64 -4.86 -27.11
N GLU A 323 5.78 -5.35 -28.00
CA GLU A 323 5.47 -4.70 -29.28
C GLU A 323 4.40 -3.62 -29.15
N GLN A 324 3.34 -3.90 -28.37
CA GLN A 324 2.16 -3.02 -28.30
C GLN A 324 2.21 -2.03 -27.14
N THR A 325 2.86 -2.39 -26.03
CA THR A 325 2.92 -1.62 -24.80
C THR A 325 4.33 -1.60 -24.20
N PRO A 326 5.34 -1.13 -24.94
CA PRO A 326 6.73 -1.20 -24.51
C PRO A 326 7.02 -0.39 -23.22
N ALA A 327 6.27 0.70 -22.97
CA ALA A 327 6.46 1.48 -21.74
C ALA A 327 5.90 0.75 -20.50
N ILE A 328 4.71 0.16 -20.62
CA ILE A 328 4.12 -0.66 -19.55
C ILE A 328 5.02 -1.89 -19.30
N THR A 329 5.47 -2.58 -20.36
CA THR A 329 6.38 -3.72 -20.21
C THR A 329 7.68 -3.36 -19.49
N ARG A 330 8.28 -2.21 -19.82
CA ARG A 330 9.49 -1.72 -19.14
C ARG A 330 9.23 -1.47 -17.66
N LEU A 331 8.09 -0.87 -17.32
CA LEU A 331 7.69 -0.63 -15.95
C LEU A 331 7.55 -1.94 -15.18
N LEU A 332 6.82 -2.95 -15.74
CA LEU A 332 6.67 -4.27 -15.14
C LEU A 332 8.03 -4.99 -14.94
N SER A 333 8.92 -4.90 -15.94
CA SER A 333 10.26 -5.49 -15.83
C SER A 333 11.08 -4.85 -14.70
N HIS A 334 11.04 -3.53 -14.58
CA HIS A 334 11.74 -2.81 -13.51
C HIS A 334 11.18 -3.19 -12.13
N VAL A 335 9.85 -3.28 -12.00
CA VAL A 335 9.19 -3.69 -10.75
C VAL A 335 9.58 -5.14 -10.39
N LEU A 336 9.62 -6.06 -11.36
CA LEU A 336 10.06 -7.45 -11.15
C LEU A 336 11.47 -7.49 -10.59
N ASP A 337 12.41 -6.74 -11.18
CA ASP A 337 13.81 -6.71 -10.72
C ASP A 337 13.90 -6.21 -9.28
N LYS A 338 13.20 -5.14 -8.94
CA LYS A 338 13.22 -4.55 -7.59
C LYS A 338 12.48 -5.41 -6.55
N ALA A 339 11.39 -6.07 -6.94
CA ALA A 339 10.69 -7.03 -6.08
C ALA A 339 11.57 -8.27 -5.81
N SER A 340 12.30 -8.75 -6.81
CA SER A 340 13.27 -9.83 -6.66
C SER A 340 14.39 -9.46 -5.70
N GLU A 341 15.03 -8.31 -5.93
CA GLU A 341 16.09 -7.76 -5.07
C GLU A 341 15.66 -7.70 -3.61
N THR A 342 14.47 -7.14 -3.35
CA THR A 342 13.93 -6.96 -2.01
C THR A 342 13.66 -8.30 -1.31
N ALA A 343 13.05 -9.27 -2.01
CA ALA A 343 12.75 -10.58 -1.45
C ALA A 343 14.02 -11.43 -1.26
N ASP A 344 14.91 -11.44 -2.23
CA ASP A 344 16.12 -12.28 -2.22
C ASP A 344 17.12 -11.81 -1.17
N ARG A 345 17.16 -10.51 -0.86
CA ARG A 345 17.92 -9.97 0.27
C ARG A 345 17.50 -10.58 1.60
N LEU A 346 16.18 -10.71 1.83
CA LEU A 346 15.63 -11.14 3.11
C LEU A 346 15.71 -12.66 3.34
N LYS A 347 15.63 -13.47 2.26
CA LYS A 347 15.60 -14.95 2.33
C LYS A 347 16.77 -15.59 3.08
N PRO A 348 18.04 -15.19 2.87
CA PRO A 348 19.17 -15.77 3.62
C PRO A 348 19.22 -15.32 5.07
N ILE A 349 18.68 -14.14 5.40
CA ILE A 349 18.68 -13.56 6.75
C ILE A 349 17.62 -14.24 7.62
N ARG A 350 16.46 -14.60 7.04
CA ARG A 350 15.29 -15.16 7.73
C ARG A 350 14.83 -16.45 7.05
N PHE A 351 15.66 -17.48 7.13
CA PHE A 351 15.36 -18.77 6.49
C PHE A 351 14.15 -19.46 7.13
N ARG A 352 13.25 -19.95 6.27
CA ARG A 352 12.10 -20.78 6.66
C ARG A 352 11.91 -21.91 5.66
N LYS A 353 11.70 -23.15 6.15
CA LYS A 353 11.39 -24.29 5.29
C LYS A 353 10.06 -24.10 4.59
N ARG A 354 10.02 -24.47 3.30
CA ARG A 354 8.78 -24.46 2.52
C ARG A 354 7.78 -25.52 3.02
N PRO A 355 6.44 -25.31 2.83
CA PRO A 355 5.42 -26.29 3.26
C PRO A 355 5.70 -27.70 2.76
N PHE A 356 5.97 -27.89 1.45
CA PHE A 356 6.22 -29.22 0.87
C PHE A 356 7.46 -29.89 1.47
N VAL A 357 8.46 -29.14 1.89
CA VAL A 357 9.65 -29.67 2.58
C VAL A 357 9.35 -30.00 4.05
N GLN A 358 8.63 -29.08 4.75
CA GLN A 358 8.37 -29.23 6.18
C GLN A 358 7.38 -30.37 6.46
N LEU A 359 6.40 -30.56 5.59
CA LEU A 359 5.34 -31.56 5.77
C LEU A 359 5.65 -32.89 5.08
N GLY A 360 6.68 -32.94 4.20
CA GLY A 360 6.97 -34.11 3.38
C GLY A 360 5.88 -34.40 2.32
N GLU A 361 5.16 -33.37 1.89
CA GLU A 361 4.04 -33.45 0.96
C GLU A 361 4.44 -32.90 -0.41
N PRO A 362 3.91 -33.44 -1.53
CA PRO A 362 4.20 -32.87 -2.85
C PRO A 362 3.53 -31.50 -3.02
N SER A 363 4.20 -30.62 -3.76
CA SER A 363 3.59 -29.37 -4.24
C SER A 363 2.69 -29.65 -5.47
N ALA A 364 1.96 -28.62 -5.94
CA ALA A 364 1.22 -28.72 -7.20
C ALA A 364 2.14 -28.55 -8.45
N VAL A 365 3.40 -28.14 -8.27
CA VAL A 365 4.37 -27.88 -9.35
C VAL A 365 5.62 -28.73 -9.12
N ALA A 366 5.47 -30.03 -9.28
CA ALA A 366 6.49 -31.02 -8.94
C ALA A 366 7.84 -30.82 -9.66
N GLY A 367 7.83 -30.26 -10.88
CA GLY A 367 9.05 -30.04 -11.68
C GLY A 367 10.05 -29.07 -11.05
N ASP A 368 9.60 -28.18 -10.17
CA ASP A 368 10.44 -27.14 -9.52
C ASP A 368 10.87 -27.51 -8.09
N GLU A 369 10.35 -28.60 -7.53
CA GLU A 369 10.57 -28.92 -6.11
C GLU A 369 12.05 -29.08 -5.75
N GLU A 370 12.82 -29.77 -6.59
CA GLU A 370 14.25 -30.00 -6.32
C GLU A 370 15.04 -28.67 -6.30
N LYS A 371 14.73 -27.78 -7.25
CA LYS A 371 15.33 -26.44 -7.34
C LYS A 371 14.99 -25.56 -6.14
N GLU A 372 13.77 -25.70 -5.61
CA GLU A 372 13.22 -24.85 -4.55
C GLU A 372 13.41 -25.42 -3.14
N ARG A 373 13.76 -26.70 -3.00
CA ARG A 373 13.88 -27.44 -1.73
C ARG A 373 14.81 -26.79 -0.72
N GLY A 374 15.93 -26.25 -1.19
CA GLY A 374 16.95 -25.58 -0.36
C GLY A 374 16.73 -24.09 -0.16
N LYS A 375 15.72 -23.50 -0.82
CA LYS A 375 15.46 -22.06 -0.74
C LYS A 375 14.45 -21.72 0.35
N SER A 376 14.61 -20.53 0.95
CA SER A 376 13.69 -20.02 1.97
C SER A 376 12.27 -19.84 1.44
N SER A 377 11.29 -20.24 2.25
CA SER A 377 9.89 -19.89 2.06
C SER A 377 9.58 -18.42 2.37
N PHE A 378 10.33 -17.82 3.29
CA PHE A 378 10.07 -16.45 3.74
C PHE A 378 11.10 -15.47 3.16
N PRO A 379 10.66 -14.34 2.60
CA PRO A 379 9.32 -14.00 2.17
C PRO A 379 8.97 -14.66 0.83
N SER A 380 7.68 -14.60 0.42
CA SER A 380 7.25 -15.06 -0.90
C SER A 380 7.60 -14.04 -1.98
N GLY A 381 8.51 -14.39 -2.90
CA GLY A 381 8.88 -13.54 -4.03
C GLY A 381 7.70 -13.26 -4.98
N HIS A 382 6.91 -14.27 -5.33
CA HIS A 382 5.72 -14.10 -6.16
C HIS A 382 4.69 -13.15 -5.53
N THR A 383 4.45 -13.27 -4.22
CA THR A 383 3.51 -12.38 -3.53
C THR A 383 4.04 -10.95 -3.48
N ASN A 384 5.35 -10.79 -3.24
CA ASN A 384 6.01 -9.49 -3.27
C ASN A 384 5.85 -8.85 -4.65
N LEU A 385 6.17 -9.57 -5.72
CA LEU A 385 6.02 -9.11 -7.11
C LEU A 385 4.55 -8.75 -7.41
N GLY A 386 3.63 -9.70 -7.28
CA GLY A 386 2.24 -9.48 -7.71
C GLY A 386 1.54 -8.36 -6.97
N TRP A 387 1.85 -8.15 -5.68
CA TRP A 387 1.27 -7.03 -4.94
C TRP A 387 1.94 -5.69 -5.27
N THR A 388 3.27 -5.66 -5.48
CA THR A 388 3.98 -4.46 -5.96
C THR A 388 3.44 -4.00 -7.31
N GLU A 389 3.32 -4.92 -8.27
CA GLU A 389 2.80 -4.59 -9.59
C GLU A 389 1.33 -4.17 -9.56
N ALA A 390 0.50 -4.80 -8.73
CA ALA A 390 -0.89 -4.39 -8.59
C ALA A 390 -1.02 -2.95 -8.05
N LEU A 391 -0.19 -2.58 -7.08
CA LEU A 391 -0.17 -1.20 -6.57
C LEU A 391 0.27 -0.22 -7.66
N VAL A 392 1.35 -0.51 -8.38
CA VAL A 392 1.88 0.33 -9.46
C VAL A 392 0.89 0.42 -10.64
N MET A 393 0.29 -0.70 -11.04
CA MET A 393 -0.70 -0.71 -12.13
C MET A 393 -2.01 -0.02 -11.76
N THR A 394 -2.37 0.07 -10.48
CA THR A 394 -3.49 0.92 -10.01
C THR A 394 -3.27 2.38 -10.36
N GLU A 395 -2.02 2.81 -10.48
CA GLU A 395 -1.66 4.17 -10.87
C GLU A 395 -1.63 4.37 -12.40
N VAL A 396 -1.41 3.32 -13.16
CA VAL A 396 -1.48 3.34 -14.63
C VAL A 396 -2.93 3.34 -15.13
N ALA A 397 -3.79 2.52 -14.51
CA ALA A 397 -5.17 2.32 -14.90
C ALA A 397 -6.13 2.39 -13.68
N PRO A 398 -6.30 3.57 -13.04
CA PRO A 398 -7.03 3.72 -11.79
C PRO A 398 -8.52 3.36 -11.88
N GLU A 399 -9.12 3.41 -13.06
CA GLU A 399 -10.50 2.96 -13.29
C GLU A 399 -10.68 1.44 -13.13
N HIS A 400 -9.59 0.67 -13.27
CA HIS A 400 -9.55 -0.79 -13.07
C HIS A 400 -8.97 -1.19 -11.71
N GLN A 401 -8.75 -0.25 -10.79
CA GLN A 401 -8.03 -0.45 -9.52
C GLN A 401 -8.49 -1.66 -8.71
N ASP A 402 -9.80 -1.89 -8.59
CA ASP A 402 -10.34 -2.99 -7.78
C ASP A 402 -9.98 -4.36 -8.39
N GLU A 403 -10.05 -4.48 -9.72
CA GLU A 403 -9.72 -5.70 -10.43
C GLU A 403 -8.21 -5.97 -10.43
N ILE A 404 -7.39 -4.95 -10.66
CA ILE A 404 -5.93 -5.01 -10.58
C ILE A 404 -5.49 -5.52 -9.20
N LEU A 405 -6.01 -4.89 -8.13
CA LEU A 405 -5.69 -5.26 -6.76
C LEU A 405 -6.18 -6.67 -6.41
N ARG A 406 -7.35 -7.08 -6.93
CA ARG A 406 -7.86 -8.45 -6.78
C ARG A 406 -6.91 -9.47 -7.42
N ARG A 407 -6.47 -9.22 -8.65
CA ARG A 407 -5.55 -10.12 -9.37
C ARG A 407 -4.18 -10.21 -8.68
N GLY A 408 -3.62 -9.07 -8.24
CA GLY A 408 -2.36 -9.08 -7.46
C GLY A 408 -2.49 -9.81 -6.13
N TYR A 409 -3.63 -9.68 -5.44
CA TYR A 409 -3.91 -10.43 -4.22
C TYR A 409 -3.97 -11.94 -4.50
N GLU A 410 -4.70 -12.36 -5.54
CA GLU A 410 -4.87 -13.77 -5.94
C GLU A 410 -3.56 -14.40 -6.43
N TYR A 411 -2.73 -13.67 -7.17
CA TYR A 411 -1.41 -14.14 -7.60
C TYR A 411 -0.54 -14.54 -6.40
N GLY A 412 -0.54 -13.72 -5.34
CA GLY A 412 0.09 -14.08 -4.07
C GLY A 412 -0.57 -15.29 -3.38
N HIS A 413 -1.91 -15.36 -3.37
CA HIS A 413 -2.65 -16.47 -2.75
C HIS A 413 -2.41 -17.82 -3.45
N ASN A 414 -2.11 -17.81 -4.75
CA ASN A 414 -1.76 -19.00 -5.52
C ASN A 414 -0.58 -19.77 -4.91
N ARG A 415 0.32 -19.08 -4.22
CA ARG A 415 1.49 -19.72 -3.56
C ARG A 415 1.09 -20.62 -2.40
N LEU A 416 -0.05 -20.33 -1.77
CA LEU A 416 -0.64 -21.17 -0.74
C LEU A 416 -1.26 -22.43 -1.37
N ILE A 417 -2.00 -22.26 -2.47
CA ILE A 417 -2.65 -23.36 -3.20
C ILE A 417 -1.60 -24.36 -3.72
N VAL A 418 -0.57 -23.88 -4.40
CA VAL A 418 0.49 -24.76 -4.92
C VAL A 418 1.40 -25.34 -3.84
N GLY A 419 1.37 -24.81 -2.60
CA GLY A 419 2.10 -25.34 -1.45
C GLY A 419 3.56 -24.94 -1.35
N TYR A 420 3.93 -23.83 -1.96
CA TYR A 420 5.29 -23.29 -1.91
C TYR A 420 5.55 -22.36 -0.72
N HIS A 421 4.51 -21.70 -0.20
CA HIS A 421 4.62 -20.72 0.88
C HIS A 421 3.55 -20.93 1.94
N TRP A 422 3.88 -20.51 3.16
CA TRP A 422 2.93 -20.43 4.26
C TRP A 422 2.07 -19.18 4.16
N HIS A 423 0.90 -19.19 4.79
CA HIS A 423 0.01 -18.02 4.82
C HIS A 423 0.72 -16.77 5.38
N THR A 424 1.45 -16.93 6.47
CA THR A 424 2.18 -15.84 7.11
C THR A 424 3.37 -15.31 6.29
N ASP A 425 3.96 -16.12 5.38
CA ASP A 425 4.95 -15.64 4.40
C ASP A 425 4.31 -14.67 3.41
N ILE A 426 3.09 -15.00 2.96
CA ILE A 426 2.32 -14.21 2.01
C ILE A 426 1.89 -12.87 2.62
N GLU A 427 1.42 -12.87 3.88
CA GLU A 427 1.09 -11.65 4.59
C GLU A 427 2.29 -10.71 4.69
N ALA A 428 3.43 -11.20 5.18
CA ALA A 428 4.64 -10.39 5.29
C ALA A 428 5.12 -9.83 3.94
N SER A 429 4.96 -10.62 2.86
CA SER A 429 5.38 -10.20 1.51
C SER A 429 4.55 -9.04 0.97
N ARG A 430 3.27 -8.94 1.31
CA ARG A 430 2.44 -7.80 0.89
C ARG A 430 2.82 -6.50 1.61
N GLN A 431 3.25 -6.57 2.88
CA GLN A 431 3.79 -5.40 3.55
C GLN A 431 5.15 -5.00 2.97
N LEU A 432 6.00 -5.98 2.63
CA LEU A 432 7.28 -5.73 1.95
C LEU A 432 7.07 -5.05 0.59
N ALA A 433 6.10 -5.53 -0.19
CA ALA A 433 5.69 -4.95 -1.48
C ALA A 433 5.22 -3.50 -1.33
N SER A 434 4.39 -3.22 -0.33
CA SER A 434 3.89 -1.87 -0.06
C SER A 434 5.03 -0.90 0.26
N ALA A 435 5.99 -1.35 1.07
CA ALA A 435 7.19 -0.59 1.39
C ALA A 435 8.08 -0.35 0.15
N LEU A 436 8.20 -1.36 -0.72
CA LEU A 436 8.92 -1.22 -1.97
C LEU A 436 8.30 -0.16 -2.88
N VAL A 437 6.97 -0.11 -3.01
CA VAL A 437 6.27 0.92 -3.79
C VAL A 437 6.62 2.32 -3.28
N ALA A 438 6.57 2.56 -1.97
CA ALA A 438 6.96 3.84 -1.39
C ALA A 438 8.42 4.23 -1.74
N ARG A 439 9.33 3.24 -1.74
CA ARG A 439 10.74 3.48 -2.15
C ARG A 439 10.86 3.77 -3.65
N LEU A 440 10.11 3.09 -4.49
CA LEU A 440 10.10 3.33 -5.93
C LEU A 440 9.67 4.75 -6.26
N HIS A 441 8.64 5.29 -5.61
CA HIS A 441 8.17 6.67 -5.82
C HIS A 441 9.17 7.74 -5.38
N ALA A 442 10.14 7.39 -4.55
CA ALA A 442 11.24 8.28 -4.24
C ALA A 442 12.35 8.29 -5.33
N ASP A 443 12.26 7.42 -6.36
CA ASP A 443 13.25 7.33 -7.45
C ASP A 443 12.76 8.07 -8.71
N PRO A 444 13.43 9.15 -9.14
CA PRO A 444 13.05 9.89 -10.35
C PRO A 444 12.98 9.00 -11.62
N ALA A 445 13.87 8.01 -11.74
CA ALA A 445 13.87 7.13 -12.91
C ALA A 445 12.61 6.22 -12.95
N PHE A 446 12.12 5.80 -11.79
CA PHE A 446 10.85 5.09 -11.70
C PHE A 446 9.67 6.00 -12.07
N LEU A 447 9.65 7.24 -11.59
CA LEU A 447 8.59 8.20 -11.90
C LEU A 447 8.51 8.50 -13.41
N ASP A 448 9.66 8.59 -14.09
CA ASP A 448 9.71 8.74 -15.55
C ASP A 448 9.11 7.52 -16.27
N MET A 449 9.43 6.30 -15.80
CA MET A 449 8.86 5.05 -16.36
C MET A 449 7.35 4.98 -16.12
N LEU A 450 6.89 5.34 -14.93
CA LEU A 450 5.48 5.36 -14.58
C LEU A 450 4.70 6.38 -15.43
N ALA A 451 5.26 7.57 -15.62
CA ALA A 451 4.66 8.61 -16.48
C ALA A 451 4.55 8.13 -17.93
N ALA A 452 5.57 7.46 -18.46
CA ALA A 452 5.55 6.89 -19.81
C ALA A 452 4.48 5.79 -19.96
N ALA A 453 4.35 4.90 -18.96
CA ALA A 453 3.34 3.84 -18.94
C ALA A 453 1.90 4.41 -18.86
N ARG A 454 1.67 5.42 -18.03
CA ARG A 454 0.39 6.16 -17.98
C ARG A 454 0.03 6.79 -19.32
N ALA A 455 1.00 7.45 -19.98
CA ALA A 455 0.79 8.06 -21.28
C ALA A 455 0.47 7.03 -22.38
N GLU A 456 1.18 5.89 -22.37
CA GLU A 456 0.93 4.78 -23.29
C GLU A 456 -0.47 4.18 -23.09
N TYR A 457 -0.86 3.88 -21.84
CA TYR A 457 -2.19 3.39 -21.49
C TYR A 457 -3.29 4.36 -21.94
N ALA A 458 -3.13 5.65 -21.66
CA ALA A 458 -4.07 6.67 -22.08
C ALA A 458 -4.22 6.73 -23.60
N SER A 459 -3.14 6.56 -24.37
CA SER A 459 -3.18 6.56 -25.83
C SER A 459 -3.98 5.39 -26.40
N ILE A 460 -3.90 4.22 -25.75
CA ILE A 460 -4.63 3.01 -26.15
C ILE A 460 -6.13 3.15 -25.85
N THR A 461 -6.48 3.65 -24.68
CA THR A 461 -7.86 3.67 -24.18
C THR A 461 -8.67 4.86 -24.73
N THR A 462 -8.04 5.99 -25.02
CA THR A 462 -8.72 7.19 -25.54
C THR A 462 -8.60 7.36 -27.05
N GLY A 463 -7.72 6.60 -27.71
CA GLY A 463 -7.37 6.79 -29.12
C GLY A 463 -6.62 8.10 -29.39
N ILE A 464 -6.25 8.85 -28.35
CA ILE A 464 -5.44 10.08 -28.46
C ILE A 464 -3.98 9.65 -28.25
N VAL A 465 -3.21 9.63 -29.35
CA VAL A 465 -1.75 9.42 -29.27
C VAL A 465 -1.15 10.67 -28.61
N PRO A 466 -0.51 10.57 -27.41
CA PRO A 466 0.24 11.70 -26.87
C PRO A 466 1.31 12.10 -27.87
N GLU A 467 1.40 13.38 -28.24
CA GLU A 467 2.56 13.85 -29.01
C GLU A 467 3.81 13.50 -28.19
N SER A 468 4.60 12.55 -28.69
CA SER A 468 5.88 12.21 -28.09
C SER A 468 6.70 13.48 -27.94
N HIS A 469 7.14 13.81 -26.71
CA HIS A 469 8.13 14.85 -26.46
C HIS A 469 9.49 14.41 -27.05
N VAL A 470 9.55 14.26 -28.35
CA VAL A 470 10.81 14.40 -29.08
C VAL A 470 11.07 15.90 -29.05
N SER A 471 12.06 16.33 -28.30
CA SER A 471 12.58 17.68 -28.34
C SER A 471 13.03 18.02 -29.76
N LYS A 472 12.07 18.44 -30.58
CA LYS A 472 12.39 19.19 -31.81
C LYS A 472 12.88 20.54 -31.35
N PRO A 473 13.95 21.09 -31.94
CA PRO A 473 14.35 22.45 -31.67
C PRO A 473 13.14 23.35 -31.87
N SER A 474 12.82 24.17 -30.89
CA SER A 474 11.65 25.04 -30.86
C SER A 474 11.71 26.05 -32.01
N THR A 475 11.11 25.72 -33.13
CA THR A 475 10.70 26.75 -34.07
C THR A 475 9.48 27.43 -33.44
N ILE A 476 9.72 28.61 -32.87
CA ILE A 476 8.67 29.49 -32.36
C ILE A 476 7.67 29.69 -33.49
N ARG A 477 6.46 29.12 -33.37
CA ARG A 477 5.39 29.32 -34.33
C ARG A 477 4.52 30.46 -33.83
N ALA A 478 4.64 31.61 -34.49
CA ALA A 478 3.76 32.75 -34.28
C ALA A 478 2.64 32.73 -35.32
N TYR A 479 1.42 33.08 -34.91
CA TYR A 479 0.24 33.14 -35.79
C TYR A 479 -0.44 34.50 -35.65
N ARG A 480 -1.07 34.95 -36.74
CA ARG A 480 -2.01 36.08 -36.71
C ARG A 480 -3.30 35.67 -36.03
N LEU A 481 -4.15 36.65 -35.67
CA LEU A 481 -5.45 36.39 -35.05
C LEU A 481 -6.42 35.58 -35.93
N ASP A 482 -6.21 35.55 -37.23
CA ASP A 482 -6.98 34.76 -38.20
C ASP A 482 -6.46 33.32 -38.36
N GLY A 483 -5.44 32.92 -37.56
CA GLY A 483 -4.86 31.57 -37.59
C GLY A 483 -3.79 31.37 -38.68
N THR A 484 -3.44 32.39 -39.49
CA THR A 484 -2.37 32.28 -40.50
C THR A 484 -1.00 32.41 -39.85
N PRO A 485 0.04 31.66 -40.33
CA PRO A 485 1.39 31.78 -39.80
C PRO A 485 1.94 33.21 -39.89
N ALA A 486 2.55 33.71 -38.83
CA ALA A 486 3.22 34.99 -38.79
C ALA A 486 4.72 34.83 -39.09
N THR A 487 5.27 35.71 -39.95
CA THR A 487 6.70 35.80 -40.21
C THR A 487 7.35 36.83 -39.28
N ASP A 488 8.67 36.90 -39.28
CA ASP A 488 9.41 37.84 -38.41
C ASP A 488 9.08 39.33 -38.74
N ASP A 489 8.63 39.62 -39.95
CA ASP A 489 8.20 40.94 -40.37
C ASP A 489 6.71 41.24 -40.10
N THR A 490 5.98 40.31 -39.52
CA THR A 490 4.55 40.51 -39.25
C THR A 490 4.37 41.50 -38.10
N ARG A 491 3.71 42.65 -38.40
CA ARG A 491 3.36 43.65 -37.39
C ARG A 491 1.92 43.51 -36.96
N GLY A 492 1.61 43.96 -35.74
CA GLY A 492 0.26 43.88 -35.16
C GLY A 492 0.14 42.85 -34.06
N ILE A 493 -1.09 42.39 -33.78
CA ILE A 493 -1.34 41.38 -32.74
C ILE A 493 -1.07 40.00 -33.33
N ILE A 494 -0.18 39.26 -32.66
CA ILE A 494 0.14 37.87 -32.99
C ILE A 494 -0.04 36.99 -31.74
N ILE A 495 -0.20 35.70 -31.96
CA ILE A 495 -0.16 34.68 -30.92
C ILE A 495 1.15 33.91 -31.06
N GLU A 496 2.03 34.05 -30.08
CA GLU A 496 3.31 33.37 -30.04
C GLU A 496 3.39 32.59 -28.73
N ASN A 497 3.70 31.28 -28.78
CA ASN A 497 3.72 30.40 -27.63
C ASN A 497 2.43 30.47 -26.77
N GLN A 498 1.27 30.51 -27.44
CA GLN A 498 -0.05 30.63 -26.80
C GLN A 498 -0.32 31.96 -26.06
N GLN A 499 0.57 32.93 -26.16
CA GLN A 499 0.43 34.26 -25.59
C GLN A 499 0.15 35.32 -26.69
N LYS A 500 -0.78 36.24 -26.38
CA LYS A 500 -1.08 37.37 -27.26
C LYS A 500 -0.02 38.43 -27.10
N MET A 501 0.66 38.74 -28.18
CA MET A 501 1.74 39.74 -28.24
C MET A 501 1.42 40.80 -29.30
N VAL A 502 2.01 42.01 -29.13
CA VAL A 502 1.94 43.09 -30.12
C VAL A 502 3.34 43.33 -30.67
N ARG A 503 3.59 42.96 -31.91
CA ARG A 503 4.82 43.35 -32.65
C ARG A 503 4.61 44.70 -33.33
N ARG A 504 5.41 45.71 -32.95
CA ARG A 504 5.35 47.08 -33.47
C ARG A 504 6.17 47.27 -34.72
#